data_d308954f7c99faeb6693336953ae92f6
#
_entry.id   d308954f7c99faeb6693336953ae92f6
#
_cell.length_a   1.000
_cell.length_b   1.000
_cell.length_c   1.000
_cell.angle_alpha   90.00
_cell.angle_beta   90.00
_cell.angle_gamma   90.00
#
_symmetry.space_group_name_H-M   'P 1'
#
loop_
_entity.id
_entity.type
_entity.pdbx_description
1 polymer ?
#
loop_
_entity_poly.entity_id
_entity_poly.type
_entity_poly.pdbx_seq_one_letter_code
_entity_poly.pdbx_strand_id
1 'polypeptide(L)'
;MPLVGLGPLMRLGTSVVLIAAALLPEGSAVAQFSPSGGAGLHAEESSEPPEPSVIEPPADAEEEEVKHDIAGFDKANLNGFFVQSRDAEFRLNIGAYTQFRYNLSWLETPPAGEDDFNSGFLFARTRIFFEGHLTKAIEYQFRLNIDDTGNFALLVAYAGYNFKDYRHQSRHNHGAWNLRVGRQFIAISREDWMFPQDLLTTEYSAVDQVSAVGAADGLQAFVGKDRGRAWLAVTNGAGGSKDDFPNNVASQVLLSARGEVQLLGDDWSVFNDLVGRRGRALGILLGVGSGYQISGPNAPPGDPKHSGQVTVDLSVGGNGFQALAYGTWSWAAVGTLQSSWGFVAQGGYFIFDPWQVYARYELVDPGNIPDLITFHALTLGTNLFPLTWTNRIKLSVEGGLLFSAVNQTLVSPNGIIGWLPADEGNQYYLRFQLQFGF
;
A
#
# COMPACT_ATOMS: atom_id res chain seq x y z
N MET A 1 3.86 -46.63 -9.24
CA MET A 1 2.86 -45.56 -9.31
C MET A 1 3.42 -44.46 -10.16
N PRO A 2 2.85 -44.09 -11.29
CA PRO A 2 3.43 -43.12 -12.20
C PRO A 2 3.18 -41.69 -11.68
N LEU A 3 4.22 -40.88 -11.76
CA LEU A 3 4.20 -39.42 -11.52
C LEU A 3 3.26 -38.77 -12.54
N VAL A 4 2.13 -38.27 -12.06
CA VAL A 4 1.22 -37.42 -12.84
C VAL A 4 1.85 -36.05 -13.02
N GLY A 5 1.96 -35.63 -14.27
CA GLY A 5 2.71 -34.49 -14.69
C GLY A 5 2.24 -33.15 -14.09
N LEU A 6 3.15 -32.47 -13.46
CA LEU A 6 3.12 -31.04 -13.11
C LEU A 6 3.38 -30.21 -14.40
N GLY A 7 2.42 -30.22 -15.32
CA GLY A 7 2.69 -29.65 -16.63
C GLY A 7 2.58 -28.13 -16.69
N PRO A 8 1.46 -27.45 -16.71
CA PRO A 8 1.48 -26.03 -17.15
C PRO A 8 1.59 -24.98 -16.03
N LEU A 9 1.28 -25.28 -14.78
CA LEU A 9 1.21 -24.27 -13.71
C LEU A 9 2.58 -23.77 -13.21
N MET A 10 3.60 -24.63 -13.25
CA MET A 10 4.96 -24.22 -12.90
C MET A 10 5.59 -23.24 -13.90
N ARG A 11 5.09 -23.19 -15.14
CA ARG A 11 5.58 -22.25 -16.18
C ARG A 11 5.02 -20.84 -16.02
N LEU A 12 3.84 -20.68 -15.42
CA LEU A 12 3.25 -19.35 -15.17
C LEU A 12 3.94 -18.64 -13.99
N GLY A 13 4.25 -19.36 -12.91
CA GLY A 13 4.98 -18.79 -11.77
C GLY A 13 6.38 -18.29 -12.14
N THR A 14 7.09 -19.05 -12.97
CA THR A 14 8.43 -18.68 -13.47
C THR A 14 8.38 -17.50 -14.45
N SER A 15 7.32 -17.37 -15.24
CA SER A 15 7.17 -16.29 -16.21
C SER A 15 6.89 -14.93 -15.56
N VAL A 16 6.16 -14.89 -14.45
CA VAL A 16 5.89 -13.63 -13.73
C VAL A 16 7.15 -13.11 -13.03
N VAL A 17 7.99 -13.99 -12.49
CA VAL A 17 9.30 -13.62 -11.92
C VAL A 17 10.26 -13.12 -13.00
N LEU A 18 10.21 -13.70 -14.22
CA LEU A 18 11.01 -13.27 -15.35
C LEU A 18 10.61 -11.91 -15.94
N ILE A 19 9.33 -11.53 -15.87
CA ILE A 19 8.86 -10.21 -16.32
C ILE A 19 9.37 -9.10 -15.39
N ALA A 20 9.44 -9.35 -14.09
CA ALA A 20 10.03 -8.39 -13.15
C ALA A 20 11.55 -8.24 -13.32
N ALA A 21 12.26 -9.29 -13.76
CA ALA A 21 13.69 -9.25 -14.04
C ALA A 21 14.03 -8.64 -15.42
N ALA A 22 13.11 -8.71 -16.40
CA ALA A 22 13.31 -8.17 -17.75
C ALA A 22 13.16 -6.64 -17.85
N LEU A 23 12.72 -5.98 -16.78
CA LEU A 23 12.63 -4.50 -16.71
C LEU A 23 13.89 -3.83 -16.17
N LEU A 24 14.96 -4.58 -15.90
CA LEU A 24 16.27 -4.02 -15.59
C LEU A 24 17.03 -3.76 -16.88
N PRO A 25 17.50 -2.54 -17.15
CA PRO A 25 18.26 -2.26 -18.39
C PRO A 25 19.62 -2.95 -18.35
N GLU A 26 19.87 -3.82 -19.32
CA GLU A 26 21.22 -4.30 -19.62
C GLU A 26 22.12 -3.14 -20.05
N GLY A 27 23.29 -3.13 -19.48
CA GLY A 27 24.52 -2.42 -19.75
C GLY A 27 24.54 -1.28 -20.77
N SER A 28 24.87 -0.10 -20.27
CA SER A 28 25.29 1.06 -21.07
C SER A 28 26.53 0.73 -21.88
N ALA A 29 26.38 0.62 -23.18
CA ALA A 29 27.50 0.62 -24.10
C ALA A 29 28.16 2.00 -24.11
N VAL A 30 29.44 2.06 -23.78
CA VAL A 30 30.29 3.23 -23.87
C VAL A 30 30.51 3.52 -25.36
N ALA A 31 29.95 4.61 -25.89
CA ALA A 31 30.25 5.10 -27.20
C ALA A 31 31.63 5.77 -27.20
N GLN A 32 32.61 5.11 -27.83
CA GLN A 32 33.89 5.73 -28.20
C GLN A 32 33.65 6.74 -29.32
N PHE A 33 33.90 8.00 -29.05
CA PHE A 33 34.04 9.02 -30.10
C PHE A 33 35.47 9.01 -30.63
N SER A 34 35.64 8.67 -31.92
CA SER A 34 36.88 8.93 -32.67
C SER A 34 36.75 10.25 -33.40
N PRO A 35 37.79 11.07 -33.43
CA PRO A 35 37.80 12.31 -34.22
C PRO A 35 38.39 12.09 -35.60
N SER A 36 37.68 12.49 -36.64
CA SER A 36 38.23 12.74 -37.98
C SER A 36 37.92 14.19 -38.32
N GLY A 37 38.83 15.07 -38.48
CA GLY A 37 39.84 15.36 -39.49
C GLY A 37 39.29 16.36 -40.50
N GLY A 38 39.99 17.55 -40.66
CA GLY A 38 39.88 18.30 -41.88
C GLY A 38 39.92 19.85 -41.74
N ALA A 39 41.09 20.38 -41.71
CA ALA A 39 41.69 21.53 -42.42
C ALA A 39 40.86 22.79 -42.78
N GLY A 40 41.41 23.94 -42.44
CA GLY A 40 41.07 25.26 -43.01
C GLY A 40 41.86 26.38 -42.32
N LEU A 41 42.99 26.73 -42.92
CA LEU A 41 43.86 27.86 -42.57
C LEU A 41 43.14 29.21 -42.78
N HIS A 42 43.17 30.09 -41.79
CA HIS A 42 43.38 31.53 -41.98
C HIS A 42 44.07 32.11 -40.77
N ALA A 43 45.22 32.77 -41.03
CA ALA A 43 45.97 33.54 -40.07
C ALA A 43 45.37 34.95 -39.97
N GLU A 44 45.20 35.47 -38.76
CA GLU A 44 45.18 36.91 -38.47
C GLU A 44 45.63 37.17 -37.06
N GLU A 45 46.65 37.96 -37.00
CA GLU A 45 47.11 38.96 -36.02
C GLU A 45 46.96 38.73 -34.52
N SER A 46 48.16 38.76 -33.93
CA SER A 46 48.46 38.88 -32.51
C SER A 46 47.83 40.11 -31.84
N SER A 47 47.04 39.91 -30.83
CA SER A 47 46.85 40.83 -29.72
C SER A 47 47.08 40.09 -28.42
N GLU A 48 47.99 40.56 -27.60
CA GLU A 48 48.26 40.05 -26.25
C GLU A 48 46.96 39.92 -25.46
N PRO A 49 46.73 38.78 -24.77
CA PRO A 49 45.59 38.65 -23.88
C PRO A 49 45.81 39.57 -22.64
N PRO A 50 44.79 40.30 -22.22
CA PRO A 50 44.84 41.03 -20.96
C PRO A 50 45.05 40.05 -19.80
N GLU A 51 45.89 40.41 -18.84
CA GLU A 51 46.11 39.68 -17.61
C GLU A 51 44.77 39.33 -16.97
N PRO A 52 44.58 38.08 -16.47
CA PRO A 52 43.37 37.71 -15.78
C PRO A 52 43.28 38.59 -14.50
N SER A 53 42.28 39.44 -14.47
CA SER A 53 41.89 40.13 -13.23
C SER A 53 41.54 39.04 -12.22
N VAL A 54 42.35 38.98 -11.17
CA VAL A 54 42.02 38.18 -9.97
C VAL A 54 40.73 38.78 -9.39
N ILE A 55 39.61 38.18 -9.72
CA ILE A 55 38.36 38.45 -9.01
C ILE A 55 38.56 37.83 -7.62
N GLU A 56 38.94 38.66 -6.65
CA GLU A 56 38.84 38.27 -5.24
C GLU A 56 37.38 37.83 -5.01
N PRO A 57 37.15 36.60 -4.49
CA PRO A 57 35.80 36.22 -4.11
C PRO A 57 35.31 37.24 -3.09
N PRO A 58 34.04 37.68 -3.16
CA PRO A 58 33.51 38.58 -2.17
C PRO A 58 33.72 37.96 -0.80
N ALA A 59 34.57 38.60 0.00
CA ALA A 59 34.61 38.33 1.43
C ALA A 59 33.19 38.59 1.92
N ASP A 60 32.64 37.65 2.69
CA ASP A 60 31.31 37.68 3.28
C ASP A 60 30.13 37.25 2.37
N ALA A 61 30.27 36.14 1.64
CA ALA A 61 29.12 35.25 1.49
C ALA A 61 28.94 34.56 2.86
N GLU A 62 28.27 35.22 3.80
CA GLU A 62 27.67 34.53 4.93
C GLU A 62 26.82 33.43 4.31
N GLU A 63 27.23 32.19 4.45
CA GLU A 63 26.35 31.05 4.22
C GLU A 63 25.14 31.30 5.09
N GLU A 64 24.01 31.71 4.48
CA GLU A 64 22.73 31.76 5.19
C GLU A 64 22.51 30.35 5.73
N GLU A 65 22.84 30.18 7.01
CA GLU A 65 22.59 28.96 7.77
C GLU A 65 21.08 28.79 7.73
N VAL A 66 20.61 27.90 6.84
CA VAL A 66 19.18 27.56 6.71
C VAL A 66 18.76 27.01 8.06
N LYS A 67 18.22 27.90 8.90
CA LYS A 67 17.73 27.53 10.23
C LYS A 67 16.47 26.66 10.05
N HIS A 68 16.67 25.37 10.06
CA HIS A 68 15.55 24.45 10.14
C HIS A 68 14.90 24.52 11.52
N ASP A 69 13.58 24.57 11.57
CA ASP A 69 12.85 24.46 12.83
C ASP A 69 13.23 23.16 13.51
N ILE A 70 13.65 23.24 14.78
CA ILE A 70 14.08 22.07 15.56
C ILE A 70 12.88 21.22 15.97
N ALA A 71 11.71 21.83 16.13
CA ALA A 71 10.47 21.14 16.49
C ALA A 71 9.27 21.92 15.95
N GLY A 72 8.20 21.22 15.62
CA GLY A 72 6.99 21.84 15.11
C GLY A 72 5.93 20.80 14.75
N PHE A 73 4.88 21.27 14.07
CA PHE A 73 3.87 20.43 13.46
C PHE A 73 4.13 20.33 11.96
N ASP A 74 4.21 19.11 11.44
CA ASP A 74 4.44 18.86 10.01
C ASP A 74 3.19 19.17 9.19
N LYS A 75 2.99 20.44 8.87
CA LYS A 75 1.82 20.92 8.10
C LYS A 75 1.81 20.40 6.67
N ALA A 76 2.97 20.15 6.08
CA ALA A 76 3.07 19.73 4.68
C ALA A 76 2.59 18.29 4.49
N ASN A 77 2.97 17.39 5.40
CA ASN A 77 2.64 15.97 5.31
C ASN A 77 1.60 15.54 6.33
N LEU A 78 1.26 16.40 7.30
CA LEU A 78 0.39 16.09 8.44
C LEU A 78 0.81 14.81 9.17
N ASN A 79 2.09 14.60 9.28
CA ASN A 79 2.67 13.49 10.01
C ASN A 79 2.86 13.80 11.49
N GLY A 80 1.97 14.63 12.06
CA GLY A 80 1.96 14.98 13.45
C GLY A 80 3.02 16.00 13.84
N PHE A 81 3.50 15.88 15.05
CA PHE A 81 4.58 16.72 15.58
C PHE A 81 5.92 16.12 15.17
N PHE A 82 6.89 17.00 14.94
CA PHE A 82 8.24 16.55 14.68
C PHE A 82 9.26 17.20 15.62
N VAL A 83 10.35 16.48 15.84
CA VAL A 83 11.61 16.95 16.43
C VAL A 83 12.72 16.56 15.49
N GLN A 84 13.63 17.49 15.18
CA GLN A 84 14.76 17.19 14.30
C GLN A 84 16.04 17.89 14.76
N SER A 85 17.20 17.41 14.34
CA SER A 85 18.48 18.08 14.50
C SER A 85 18.56 19.30 13.57
N ARG A 86 19.44 20.27 13.88
CA ARG A 86 19.59 21.51 13.08
C ARG A 86 20.03 21.24 11.64
N ASP A 87 20.80 20.20 11.43
CA ASP A 87 21.28 19.72 10.12
C ASP A 87 20.29 18.80 9.40
N ALA A 88 19.12 18.56 10.03
CA ALA A 88 18.10 17.61 9.57
C ALA A 88 18.63 16.19 9.31
N GLU A 89 19.76 15.79 9.94
CA GLU A 89 20.25 14.42 9.89
C GLU A 89 19.36 13.48 10.69
N PHE A 90 18.87 13.91 11.85
CA PHE A 90 17.91 13.19 12.66
C PHE A 90 16.53 13.83 12.55
N ARG A 91 15.49 13.02 12.42
CA ARG A 91 14.10 13.45 12.53
C ARG A 91 13.22 12.37 13.15
N LEU A 92 12.35 12.77 14.06
CA LEU A 92 11.29 11.99 14.63
C LEU A 92 9.96 12.70 14.40
N ASN A 93 9.02 12.05 13.74
CA ASN A 93 7.63 12.45 13.66
C ASN A 93 6.79 11.58 14.60
N ILE A 94 5.87 12.21 15.33
CA ILE A 94 4.92 11.55 16.24
C ILE A 94 3.53 11.97 15.80
N GLY A 95 2.71 10.99 15.44
CA GLY A 95 1.35 11.24 15.03
C GLY A 95 0.40 10.15 15.49
N ALA A 96 -0.88 10.45 15.37
CA ALA A 96 -1.94 9.51 15.69
C ALA A 96 -3.12 9.69 14.74
N TYR A 97 -3.95 8.65 14.61
CA TYR A 97 -5.26 8.80 14.03
C TYR A 97 -6.26 7.83 14.67
N THR A 98 -7.53 8.22 14.63
CA THR A 98 -8.65 7.38 15.05
C THR A 98 -9.77 7.43 14.02
N GLN A 99 -10.50 6.33 13.91
CA GLN A 99 -11.73 6.20 13.13
C GLN A 99 -12.84 5.77 14.06
N PHE A 100 -13.73 6.70 14.39
CA PHE A 100 -14.94 6.45 15.17
C PHE A 100 -16.09 6.23 14.20
N ARG A 101 -16.84 5.15 14.39
CA ARG A 101 -17.86 4.70 13.45
C ARG A 101 -19.16 4.34 14.17
N TYR A 102 -20.27 4.56 13.47
CA TYR A 102 -21.57 4.01 13.80
C TYR A 102 -22.03 3.14 12.65
N ASN A 103 -22.26 1.87 12.91
CA ASN A 103 -22.76 0.89 11.95
C ASN A 103 -24.24 0.61 12.19
N LEU A 104 -24.96 0.41 11.09
CA LEU A 104 -26.32 -0.10 11.03
C LEU A 104 -26.35 -1.22 9.99
N SER A 105 -26.92 -2.36 10.33
CA SER A 105 -27.02 -3.51 9.43
C SER A 105 -28.38 -4.19 9.55
N TRP A 106 -28.92 -4.59 8.39
CA TRP A 106 -30.20 -5.27 8.27
C TRP A 106 -30.03 -6.55 7.47
N LEU A 107 -30.55 -7.66 7.95
CA LEU A 107 -30.65 -8.93 7.25
C LEU A 107 -32.07 -9.10 6.70
N GLU A 108 -32.18 -9.46 5.43
CA GLU A 108 -33.48 -9.82 4.84
C GLU A 108 -34.00 -11.13 5.42
N THR A 109 -33.09 -12.07 5.65
CA THR A 109 -33.40 -13.39 6.23
C THR A 109 -32.40 -13.66 7.36
N PRO A 110 -32.74 -13.31 8.61
CA PRO A 110 -31.86 -13.57 9.73
C PRO A 110 -31.80 -15.06 10.06
N PRO A 111 -30.67 -15.57 10.57
CA PRO A 111 -30.59 -16.92 11.11
C PRO A 111 -31.64 -17.14 12.23
N ALA A 112 -32.10 -18.38 12.40
CA ALA A 112 -33.14 -18.70 13.37
C ALA A 112 -32.71 -18.31 14.80
N GLY A 113 -33.46 -17.39 15.38
CA GLY A 113 -33.22 -16.90 16.75
C GLY A 113 -32.29 -15.68 16.83
N GLU A 114 -31.84 -15.12 15.72
CA GLU A 114 -31.09 -13.90 15.63
C GLU A 114 -31.98 -12.71 15.19
N ASP A 115 -31.58 -11.50 15.57
CA ASP A 115 -32.27 -10.28 15.16
C ASP A 115 -31.94 -9.94 13.69
N ASP A 116 -32.90 -9.38 12.97
CA ASP A 116 -32.75 -8.90 11.61
C ASP A 116 -32.01 -7.56 11.52
N PHE A 117 -31.80 -6.89 12.65
CA PHE A 117 -31.20 -5.56 12.74
C PHE A 117 -30.14 -5.50 13.83
N ASN A 118 -29.00 -4.90 13.52
CA ASN A 118 -27.96 -4.61 14.48
C ASN A 118 -27.39 -3.20 14.27
N SER A 119 -27.05 -2.53 15.36
CA SER A 119 -26.44 -1.20 15.30
C SER A 119 -25.53 -0.92 16.49
N GLY A 120 -24.50 -0.10 16.27
CA GLY A 120 -23.61 0.26 17.36
C GLY A 120 -22.49 1.22 16.97
N PHE A 121 -21.97 1.87 18.02
CA PHE A 121 -20.76 2.68 17.93
C PHE A 121 -19.53 1.82 18.19
N LEU A 122 -18.44 2.11 17.48
CA LEU A 122 -17.13 1.48 17.69
C LEU A 122 -15.99 2.39 17.28
N PHE A 123 -14.84 2.16 17.88
CA PHE A 123 -13.57 2.65 17.36
C PHE A 123 -13.05 1.63 16.35
N ALA A 124 -13.29 1.89 15.05
CA ALA A 124 -12.85 0.98 14.01
C ALA A 124 -11.32 0.84 14.00
N ARG A 125 -10.60 1.94 14.28
CA ARG A 125 -9.14 1.94 14.42
C ARG A 125 -8.68 3.11 15.27
N THR A 126 -7.71 2.85 16.15
CA THR A 126 -6.92 3.89 16.82
C THR A 126 -5.46 3.51 16.71
N ARG A 127 -4.63 4.40 16.15
CA ARG A 127 -3.23 4.12 15.89
C ARG A 127 -2.34 5.29 16.27
N ILE A 128 -1.18 4.96 16.86
CA ILE A 128 -0.09 5.90 17.14
C ILE A 128 1.10 5.48 16.32
N PHE A 129 1.84 6.43 15.77
CA PHE A 129 3.02 6.14 14.99
C PHE A 129 4.19 7.07 15.34
N PHE A 130 5.37 6.50 15.24
CA PHE A 130 6.67 7.14 15.38
C PHE A 130 7.45 6.79 14.12
N GLU A 131 7.82 7.79 13.33
CA GLU A 131 8.53 7.55 12.09
C GLU A 131 9.54 8.66 11.82
N GLY A 132 10.58 8.34 11.07
CA GLY A 132 11.59 9.31 10.72
C GLY A 132 12.87 8.69 10.24
N HIS A 133 13.98 9.37 10.51
CA HIS A 133 15.31 8.89 10.18
C HIS A 133 16.31 9.20 11.31
N LEU A 134 17.23 8.27 11.54
CA LEU A 134 18.36 8.46 12.46
C LEU A 134 19.51 9.22 11.78
N THR A 135 19.69 8.94 10.50
CA THR A 135 20.53 9.66 9.55
C THR A 135 19.79 9.71 8.23
N LYS A 136 20.22 10.53 7.26
CA LYS A 136 19.61 10.57 5.92
C LYS A 136 19.54 9.20 5.23
N ALA A 137 20.40 8.27 5.62
CA ALA A 137 20.44 6.90 5.06
C ALA A 137 19.60 5.90 5.85
N ILE A 138 19.33 6.12 7.14
CA ILE A 138 18.66 5.14 8.01
C ILE A 138 17.29 5.66 8.42
N GLU A 139 16.24 5.07 7.86
CA GLU A 139 14.86 5.33 8.23
C GLU A 139 14.35 4.32 9.28
N TYR A 140 13.31 4.70 10.01
CA TYR A 140 12.59 3.81 10.90
C TYR A 140 11.11 4.15 10.96
N GLN A 141 10.30 3.15 11.29
CA GLN A 141 8.88 3.34 11.60
C GLN A 141 8.44 2.36 12.68
N PHE A 142 7.71 2.89 13.67
CA PHE A 142 6.94 2.12 14.64
C PHE A 142 5.50 2.57 14.58
N ARG A 143 4.58 1.61 14.51
CA ARG A 143 3.14 1.88 14.52
C ARG A 143 2.44 0.90 15.42
N LEU A 144 1.69 1.44 16.37
CA LEU A 144 0.89 0.69 17.32
C LEU A 144 -0.58 0.81 16.94
N ASN A 145 -1.30 -0.28 17.00
CA ASN A 145 -2.76 -0.31 16.95
C ASN A 145 -3.28 -0.46 18.38
N ILE A 146 -4.29 0.31 18.73
CA ILE A 146 -5.00 0.20 19.99
C ILE A 146 -6.37 -0.37 19.65
N ASP A 147 -6.71 -1.52 20.22
CA ASP A 147 -8.02 -2.13 20.04
C ASP A 147 -9.09 -1.46 20.94
N ASP A 148 -10.33 -1.88 20.79
CA ASP A 148 -11.48 -1.39 21.56
C ASP A 148 -11.42 -1.73 23.06
N THR A 149 -10.61 -2.71 23.44
CA THR A 149 -10.34 -3.10 24.82
C THR A 149 -9.16 -2.36 25.45
N GLY A 150 -8.44 -1.54 24.64
CA GLY A 150 -7.28 -0.77 25.06
C GLY A 150 -5.95 -1.53 24.99
N ASN A 151 -5.92 -2.72 24.40
CA ASN A 151 -4.67 -3.45 24.18
C ASN A 151 -3.87 -2.83 23.04
N PHE A 152 -2.55 -2.84 23.20
CA PHE A 152 -1.61 -2.39 22.17
C PHE A 152 -1.12 -3.58 21.37
N ALA A 153 -1.22 -3.48 20.06
CA ALA A 153 -0.65 -4.43 19.12
C ALA A 153 0.40 -3.74 18.23
N LEU A 154 1.56 -4.37 18.05
CA LEU A 154 2.58 -3.88 17.15
C LEU A 154 2.17 -4.15 15.71
N LEU A 155 1.82 -3.09 14.97
CA LEU A 155 1.39 -3.19 13.59
C LEU A 155 2.58 -3.10 12.62
N VAL A 156 3.50 -2.17 12.87
CA VAL A 156 4.71 -1.95 12.06
C VAL A 156 5.89 -1.66 12.99
N ALA A 157 7.03 -2.26 12.73
CA ALA A 157 8.30 -1.97 13.39
C ALA A 157 9.45 -2.37 12.46
N TYR A 158 10.02 -1.41 11.76
CA TYR A 158 11.16 -1.68 10.89
C TYR A 158 12.21 -0.59 10.95
N ALA A 159 13.44 -0.97 10.59
CA ALA A 159 14.49 -0.08 10.18
C ALA A 159 14.79 -0.31 8.70
N GLY A 160 15.13 0.74 7.99
CA GLY A 160 15.46 0.69 6.56
C GLY A 160 16.76 1.42 6.25
N TYR A 161 17.49 0.93 5.25
CA TYR A 161 18.67 1.59 4.74
C TYR A 161 18.45 2.03 3.28
N ASN A 162 18.67 3.30 3.04
CA ASN A 162 18.53 3.94 1.74
C ASN A 162 19.92 4.06 1.09
N PHE A 163 20.15 3.33 0.01
CA PHE A 163 21.45 3.25 -0.65
C PHE A 163 21.77 4.46 -1.53
N LYS A 164 20.76 5.24 -1.93
CA LYS A 164 20.93 6.35 -2.84
C LYS A 164 19.90 7.44 -2.57
N ASP A 165 20.41 8.67 -2.38
CA ASP A 165 19.70 9.95 -2.26
C ASP A 165 18.30 9.88 -1.63
N TYR A 166 18.28 9.57 -0.35
CA TYR A 166 17.07 9.68 0.43
C TYR A 166 16.71 11.16 0.59
N ARG A 167 15.84 11.64 -0.24
CA ARG A 167 15.09 12.84 0.05
C ARG A 167 13.84 12.45 0.80
N HIS A 168 13.92 12.68 2.10
CA HIS A 168 12.82 12.56 3.04
C HIS A 168 11.51 13.00 2.39
N GLN A 169 10.48 12.18 2.46
CA GLN A 169 9.08 12.58 2.45
C GLN A 169 8.08 11.83 1.59
N SER A 170 8.40 10.78 0.92
CA SER A 170 7.29 10.01 0.37
C SER A 170 7.53 8.52 0.50
N ARG A 171 6.49 7.79 0.88
CA ARG A 171 6.43 6.34 0.75
C ARG A 171 6.78 5.85 -0.67
N HIS A 172 7.13 6.78 -1.55
CA HIS A 172 7.22 6.62 -2.98
C HIS A 172 8.45 7.35 -3.56
N ASN A 173 9.62 7.18 -2.93
CA ASN A 173 10.86 7.79 -3.40
C ASN A 173 11.23 7.33 -4.81
N HIS A 174 11.31 8.26 -5.72
CA HIS A 174 11.77 8.03 -7.09
C HIS A 174 13.30 7.91 -7.11
N GLY A 175 13.81 6.90 -7.79
CA GLY A 175 15.25 6.68 -7.93
C GLY A 175 15.94 6.18 -6.66
N ALA A 176 15.20 5.69 -5.67
CA ALA A 176 15.72 5.17 -4.42
C ALA A 176 15.84 3.65 -4.45
N TRP A 177 16.88 3.15 -3.81
CA TRP A 177 17.03 1.75 -3.42
C TRP A 177 16.98 1.70 -1.91
N ASN A 178 16.06 0.90 -1.40
CA ASN A 178 15.84 0.77 0.04
C ASN A 178 15.79 -0.71 0.43
N LEU A 179 16.38 -1.04 1.56
CA LEU A 179 16.25 -2.34 2.19
C LEU A 179 15.70 -2.15 3.60
N ARG A 180 14.59 -2.79 3.91
CA ARG A 180 13.94 -2.77 5.22
C ARG A 180 14.02 -4.11 5.91
N VAL A 181 14.19 -4.08 7.22
CA VAL A 181 14.18 -5.24 8.10
C VAL A 181 13.24 -5.01 9.27
N GLY A 182 12.40 -5.99 9.57
CA GLY A 182 11.41 -5.94 10.65
C GLY A 182 9.99 -6.19 10.17
N ARG A 183 9.00 -5.77 10.97
CA ARG A 183 7.58 -5.89 10.67
C ARG A 183 7.12 -4.75 9.77
N GLN A 184 6.60 -5.09 8.61
CA GLN A 184 6.18 -4.11 7.61
C GLN A 184 5.06 -4.66 6.73
N PHE A 185 4.25 -3.76 6.14
CA PHE A 185 3.27 -4.17 5.14
C PHE A 185 3.94 -4.71 3.89
N ILE A 186 3.43 -5.84 3.41
CA ILE A 186 3.98 -6.53 2.24
C ILE A 186 3.21 -6.09 1.00
N ALA A 187 3.93 -5.53 0.04
CA ALA A 187 3.33 -5.01 -1.17
C ALA A 187 2.96 -6.16 -2.13
N ILE A 188 1.72 -6.66 -2.08
CA ILE A 188 1.15 -7.58 -3.08
C ILE A 188 -0.04 -6.92 -3.76
N SER A 189 -1.15 -6.67 -3.06
CA SER A 189 -2.26 -5.90 -3.60
C SER A 189 -2.06 -4.41 -3.36
N ARG A 190 -2.69 -3.58 -4.20
CA ARG A 190 -2.61 -2.13 -3.99
C ARG A 190 -3.45 -1.68 -2.81
N GLU A 191 -4.61 -2.28 -2.60
CA GLU A 191 -5.52 -1.90 -1.52
C GLU A 191 -4.93 -2.26 -0.15
N ASP A 192 -4.42 -3.48 0.05
CA ASP A 192 -3.79 -3.95 1.29
C ASP A 192 -2.60 -3.05 1.72
N TRP A 193 -1.88 -2.52 0.72
CA TRP A 193 -0.74 -1.66 0.98
C TRP A 193 -1.11 -0.21 1.33
N MET A 194 -2.35 0.22 1.06
CA MET A 194 -2.84 1.53 1.46
C MET A 194 -3.19 1.53 2.95
N PHE A 195 -2.95 2.66 3.61
CA PHE A 195 -3.43 2.79 4.97
C PHE A 195 -4.92 3.16 5.00
N PRO A 196 -5.65 2.75 6.04
CA PRO A 196 -7.10 2.99 6.14
C PRO A 196 -7.52 4.46 6.01
N GLN A 197 -6.67 5.40 6.44
CA GLN A 197 -6.96 6.83 6.29
C GLN A 197 -6.91 7.32 4.83
N ASP A 198 -6.23 6.58 3.96
CA ASP A 198 -6.00 6.93 2.57
C ASP A 198 -6.97 6.19 1.62
N LEU A 199 -7.87 5.35 2.17
CA LEU A 199 -8.91 4.67 1.40
C LEU A 199 -10.01 5.64 0.95
N LEU A 200 -10.64 5.30 -0.17
CA LEU A 200 -11.83 5.99 -0.68
C LEU A 200 -13.05 5.71 0.20
N THR A 201 -13.24 4.46 0.55
CA THR A 201 -14.32 3.90 1.38
C THR A 201 -13.97 3.94 2.87
N THR A 202 -14.91 3.62 3.73
CA THR A 202 -14.64 3.54 5.18
C THR A 202 -13.87 2.29 5.57
N GLU A 203 -13.92 1.22 4.73
CA GLU A 203 -13.29 -0.07 5.00
C GLU A 203 -12.66 -0.66 3.74
N TYR A 204 -11.69 -1.57 3.91
CA TYR A 204 -11.16 -2.40 2.84
C TYR A 204 -12.27 -3.23 2.19
N SER A 205 -12.06 -3.67 0.96
CA SER A 205 -12.99 -4.55 0.27
C SER A 205 -13.03 -5.96 0.87
N ALA A 206 -14.09 -6.72 0.57
CA ALA A 206 -14.15 -8.13 0.91
C ALA A 206 -13.03 -8.94 0.24
N VAL A 207 -12.66 -8.57 -0.98
CA VAL A 207 -11.52 -9.18 -1.69
C VAL A 207 -10.23 -9.00 -0.91
N ASP A 208 -9.99 -7.79 -0.40
CA ASP A 208 -8.81 -7.51 0.45
C ASP A 208 -8.87 -8.30 1.76
N GLN A 209 -10.04 -8.37 2.41
CA GLN A 209 -10.19 -9.10 3.68
C GLN A 209 -9.80 -10.59 3.57
N VAL A 210 -10.04 -11.22 2.41
CA VAL A 210 -9.74 -12.66 2.19
C VAL A 210 -8.37 -12.89 1.56
N SER A 211 -7.77 -11.88 0.94
CA SER A 211 -6.51 -12.03 0.20
C SER A 211 -5.34 -11.21 0.75
N ALA A 212 -5.59 -10.31 1.72
CA ALA A 212 -4.54 -9.48 2.27
C ALA A 212 -3.47 -10.29 3.01
N VAL A 213 -2.22 -9.93 2.77
CA VAL A 213 -1.08 -10.46 3.53
C VAL A 213 -0.88 -9.65 4.80
N GLY A 214 -1.20 -8.37 4.75
CA GLY A 214 -1.01 -7.45 5.87
C GLY A 214 0.46 -7.19 6.20
N ALA A 215 0.75 -6.98 7.50
CA ALA A 215 2.10 -6.79 7.99
C ALA A 215 2.74 -8.12 8.37
N ALA A 216 3.99 -8.33 7.96
CA ALA A 216 4.77 -9.52 8.27
C ALA A 216 6.22 -9.17 8.64
N ASP A 217 6.87 -10.08 9.39
CA ASP A 217 8.24 -9.91 9.84
C ASP A 217 9.22 -10.47 8.80
N GLY A 218 10.20 -9.67 8.37
CA GLY A 218 11.18 -10.12 7.39
C GLY A 218 11.98 -9.00 6.76
N LEU A 219 12.42 -9.26 5.53
CA LEU A 219 13.20 -8.35 4.69
C LEU A 219 12.36 -7.91 3.51
N GLN A 220 12.43 -6.64 3.16
CA GLN A 220 11.82 -6.11 1.94
C GLN A 220 12.79 -5.14 1.25
N ALA A 221 13.07 -5.42 0.00
CA ALA A 221 13.81 -4.53 -0.87
C ALA A 221 12.83 -3.73 -1.75
N PHE A 222 13.14 -2.47 -1.96
CA PHE A 222 12.43 -1.57 -2.86
C PHE A 222 13.39 -0.94 -3.85
N VAL A 223 12.95 -0.82 -5.09
CA VAL A 223 13.61 -0.04 -6.11
C VAL A 223 12.57 0.79 -6.86
N GLY A 224 12.85 2.06 -7.07
CA GLY A 224 11.98 2.94 -7.84
C GLY A 224 12.82 3.89 -8.71
N LYS A 225 12.41 4.06 -9.95
CA LYS A 225 13.03 4.99 -10.88
C LYS A 225 12.00 5.45 -11.91
N ASP A 226 12.00 6.75 -12.17
CA ASP A 226 11.15 7.38 -13.18
C ASP A 226 9.69 6.88 -13.12
N ARG A 227 9.28 6.04 -14.06
CA ARG A 227 7.92 5.51 -14.20
C ARG A 227 7.74 4.09 -13.68
N GLY A 228 8.77 3.46 -13.11
CA GLY A 228 8.72 2.08 -12.62
C GLY A 228 9.16 1.95 -11.18
N ARG A 229 8.55 1.04 -10.43
CA ARG A 229 8.97 0.66 -9.08
C ARG A 229 8.67 -0.80 -8.81
N ALA A 230 9.48 -1.41 -7.97
CA ALA A 230 9.33 -2.81 -7.61
C ALA A 230 9.68 -3.06 -6.13
N TRP A 231 9.05 -4.08 -5.58
CA TRP A 231 9.30 -4.61 -4.25
C TRP A 231 9.55 -6.11 -4.33
N LEU A 232 10.47 -6.58 -3.51
CA LEU A 232 10.73 -7.99 -3.25
C LEU A 232 10.77 -8.20 -1.75
N ALA A 233 10.09 -9.20 -1.21
CA ALA A 233 10.17 -9.50 0.20
C ALA A 233 10.28 -10.99 0.50
N VAL A 234 10.93 -11.28 1.63
CA VAL A 234 11.02 -12.60 2.26
C VAL A 234 10.62 -12.44 3.71
N THR A 235 9.55 -13.10 4.12
CA THR A 235 8.96 -12.94 5.46
C THR A 235 8.56 -14.26 6.08
N ASN A 236 8.20 -14.23 7.37
CA ASN A 236 7.73 -15.37 8.15
C ASN A 236 6.30 -15.85 7.80
N GLY A 237 5.77 -15.50 6.61
CA GLY A 237 4.44 -15.86 6.16
C GLY A 237 3.47 -14.68 6.14
N ALA A 238 2.26 -14.92 5.65
CA ALA A 238 1.18 -13.96 5.61
C ALA A 238 0.58 -13.75 7.01
N GLY A 239 0.27 -12.49 7.37
CA GLY A 239 -0.29 -12.16 8.68
C GLY A 239 0.59 -12.55 9.86
N GLY A 240 1.87 -12.69 9.60
CA GLY A 240 2.85 -13.28 10.50
C GLY A 240 3.23 -12.41 11.67
N SER A 241 2.34 -12.30 12.66
CA SER A 241 2.67 -11.90 14.02
C SER A 241 2.95 -13.14 14.87
N LYS A 242 3.68 -14.08 14.36
CA LYS A 242 3.98 -15.29 15.12
C LYS A 242 5.23 -15.04 15.94
N ASP A 243 4.98 -14.58 17.15
CA ASP A 243 6.00 -14.29 18.17
C ASP A 243 6.69 -15.56 18.70
N ASP A 244 6.31 -16.72 18.18
CA ASP A 244 6.76 -18.01 18.62
C ASP A 244 8.07 -18.41 17.90
N PHE A 245 9.15 -17.75 18.24
CA PHE A 245 10.46 -18.32 18.01
C PHE A 245 10.93 -19.07 19.27
N PRO A 246 11.25 -20.38 19.20
CA PRO A 246 11.44 -21.24 18.04
C PRO A 246 10.18 -22.05 17.65
N ASN A 247 9.50 -21.63 16.61
CA ASN A 247 8.82 -22.49 15.64
C ASN A 247 7.65 -23.39 16.06
N ASN A 248 6.56 -22.80 16.53
CA ASN A 248 5.24 -23.42 16.34
C ASN A 248 4.45 -22.76 15.19
N VAL A 249 5.14 -22.21 14.21
CA VAL A 249 4.54 -21.38 13.16
C VAL A 249 3.91 -22.25 12.09
N ALA A 250 2.66 -21.97 11.76
CA ALA A 250 1.98 -22.61 10.64
C ALA A 250 2.67 -22.26 9.30
N SER A 251 3.20 -21.06 9.18
CA SER A 251 3.89 -20.59 7.98
C SER A 251 5.37 -20.41 8.22
N GLN A 252 6.20 -20.94 7.32
CA GLN A 252 7.65 -20.89 7.44
C GLN A 252 8.26 -19.75 6.62
N VAL A 253 7.80 -19.55 5.38
CA VAL A 253 8.33 -18.52 4.49
C VAL A 253 7.23 -18.01 3.56
N LEU A 254 7.16 -16.71 3.37
CA LEU A 254 6.47 -16.06 2.27
C LEU A 254 7.49 -15.33 1.39
N LEU A 255 7.49 -15.64 0.11
CA LEU A 255 8.19 -14.88 -0.92
C LEU A 255 7.17 -14.02 -1.63
N SER A 256 7.43 -12.73 -1.77
CA SER A 256 6.54 -11.82 -2.49
C SER A 256 7.30 -10.90 -3.43
N ALA A 257 6.61 -10.52 -4.50
CA ALA A 257 7.09 -9.56 -5.47
C ALA A 257 5.93 -8.67 -5.94
N ARG A 258 6.21 -7.38 -6.15
CA ARG A 258 5.29 -6.46 -6.79
C ARG A 258 6.06 -5.54 -7.74
N GLY A 259 5.51 -5.32 -8.93
CA GLY A 259 5.97 -4.32 -9.88
C GLY A 259 4.85 -3.34 -10.19
N GLU A 260 5.19 -2.08 -10.36
CA GLU A 260 4.27 -1.02 -10.80
C GLU A 260 4.92 -0.20 -11.92
N VAL A 261 4.11 0.16 -12.91
CA VAL A 261 4.51 1.04 -14.00
C VAL A 261 3.48 2.14 -14.21
N GLN A 262 3.95 3.38 -14.27
CA GLN A 262 3.14 4.54 -14.57
C GLN A 262 3.04 4.68 -16.10
N LEU A 263 1.87 4.31 -16.64
CA LEU A 263 1.60 4.32 -18.08
C LEU A 263 1.39 5.75 -18.59
N LEU A 264 0.79 6.60 -17.74
CA LEU A 264 0.54 8.01 -18.04
C LEU A 264 0.87 8.85 -16.80
N GLY A 265 1.38 10.07 -17.05
CA GLY A 265 1.82 10.98 -15.98
C GLY A 265 3.25 10.69 -15.55
N ASP A 266 3.78 11.52 -14.67
CA ASP A 266 5.10 11.46 -14.07
C ASP A 266 5.08 11.80 -12.56
N ASP A 267 3.90 12.15 -12.05
CA ASP A 267 3.68 12.46 -10.64
C ASP A 267 3.12 11.25 -9.88
N TRP A 268 3.98 10.61 -9.09
CA TRP A 268 3.60 9.49 -8.24
C TRP A 268 2.67 9.88 -7.09
N SER A 269 2.61 11.17 -6.73
CA SER A 269 1.76 11.64 -5.64
C SER A 269 0.27 11.40 -5.91
N VAL A 270 -0.13 11.29 -7.18
CA VAL A 270 -1.49 10.95 -7.60
C VAL A 270 -1.94 9.60 -7.04
N PHE A 271 -0.98 8.71 -6.80
CA PHE A 271 -1.22 7.34 -6.36
C PHE A 271 -0.90 7.09 -4.87
N ASN A 272 -0.64 8.14 -4.08
CA ASN A 272 -0.34 8.02 -2.65
C ASN A 272 -1.57 7.72 -1.79
N ASP A 273 -2.75 8.02 -2.31
CA ASP A 273 -4.05 7.75 -1.70
C ASP A 273 -5.07 7.31 -2.76
N LEU A 274 -6.23 6.84 -2.34
CA LEU A 274 -7.34 6.49 -3.21
C LEU A 274 -8.41 7.60 -3.26
N VAL A 275 -8.10 8.80 -2.81
CA VAL A 275 -9.05 9.92 -2.70
C VAL A 275 -9.13 10.75 -3.98
N GLY A 276 -8.02 10.96 -4.70
CA GLY A 276 -8.03 11.66 -5.99
C GLY A 276 -8.30 13.16 -5.91
N ARG A 277 -7.48 13.89 -5.17
CA ARG A 277 -7.65 15.33 -4.94
C ARG A 277 -7.60 16.17 -6.22
N ARG A 278 -8.26 17.33 -6.18
CA ARG A 278 -8.18 18.32 -7.26
C ARG A 278 -6.76 18.90 -7.38
N GLY A 279 -6.46 19.42 -8.57
CA GLY A 279 -5.16 20.04 -8.86
C GLY A 279 -4.04 19.06 -9.16
N ARG A 280 -4.25 17.74 -9.05
CA ARG A 280 -3.28 16.72 -9.47
C ARG A 280 -3.41 16.44 -10.97
N ALA A 281 -2.27 16.22 -11.63
CA ALA A 281 -2.25 15.81 -13.03
C ALA A 281 -2.88 14.41 -13.23
N LEU A 282 -3.37 14.14 -14.44
CA LEU A 282 -3.88 12.82 -14.79
C LEU A 282 -2.73 11.79 -14.77
N GLY A 283 -2.95 10.68 -14.09
CA GLY A 283 -2.05 9.54 -14.05
C GLY A 283 -2.77 8.21 -14.27
N ILE A 284 -2.07 7.25 -14.88
CA ILE A 284 -2.51 5.86 -15.02
C ILE A 284 -1.38 4.96 -14.53
N LEU A 285 -1.69 4.08 -13.60
CA LEU A 285 -0.76 3.15 -12.98
C LEU A 285 -1.26 1.72 -13.16
N LEU A 286 -0.38 0.86 -13.68
CA LEU A 286 -0.58 -0.59 -13.73
C LEU A 286 0.30 -1.25 -12.67
N GLY A 287 -0.29 -2.14 -11.87
CA GLY A 287 0.40 -2.92 -10.86
C GLY A 287 0.19 -4.42 -11.04
N VAL A 288 1.22 -5.21 -10.75
CA VAL A 288 1.15 -6.67 -10.68
C VAL A 288 1.90 -7.11 -9.43
N GLY A 289 1.24 -7.91 -8.59
CA GLY A 289 1.84 -8.47 -7.39
C GLY A 289 1.63 -9.96 -7.28
N SER A 290 2.52 -10.64 -6.57
CA SER A 290 2.41 -12.07 -6.30
C SER A 290 3.02 -12.42 -4.95
N GLY A 291 2.47 -13.47 -4.32
CA GLY A 291 3.01 -14.09 -3.13
C GLY A 291 3.00 -15.61 -3.24
N TYR A 292 4.01 -16.26 -2.70
CA TYR A 292 4.09 -17.70 -2.58
C TYR A 292 4.54 -18.07 -1.17
N GLN A 293 3.72 -18.86 -0.49
CA GLN A 293 3.94 -19.25 0.90
C GLN A 293 4.18 -20.74 1.01
N ILE A 294 5.15 -21.10 1.83
CA ILE A 294 5.46 -22.47 2.23
C ILE A 294 5.16 -22.57 3.72
N SER A 295 4.25 -23.46 4.10
CA SER A 295 3.92 -23.72 5.50
C SER A 295 5.00 -24.54 6.19
N GLY A 296 5.17 -24.30 7.49
CA GLY A 296 6.11 -25.02 8.32
C GLY A 296 5.74 -26.50 8.54
N PRO A 297 6.69 -27.30 9.03
CA PRO A 297 6.47 -28.73 9.28
C PRO A 297 5.42 -28.98 10.36
N ASN A 298 5.18 -28.00 11.23
CA ASN A 298 4.20 -28.08 12.34
C ASN A 298 2.86 -27.43 11.99
N ALA A 299 2.61 -27.15 10.71
CA ALA A 299 1.30 -26.68 10.29
C ALA A 299 0.20 -27.67 10.71
N PRO A 300 -0.93 -27.17 11.24
CA PRO A 300 -2.05 -28.03 11.60
C PRO A 300 -2.46 -28.97 10.48
N PRO A 301 -2.95 -30.19 10.79
CA PRO A 301 -3.54 -31.04 9.78
C PRO A 301 -4.70 -30.31 9.06
N GLY A 302 -4.63 -30.24 7.74
CA GLY A 302 -5.60 -29.49 6.92
C GLY A 302 -5.11 -28.15 6.43
N ASP A 303 -4.07 -27.58 7.02
CA ASP A 303 -3.47 -26.36 6.50
C ASP A 303 -2.74 -26.63 5.17
N PRO A 304 -2.76 -25.66 4.24
CA PRO A 304 -2.07 -25.81 2.97
C PRO A 304 -0.57 -25.84 3.18
N LYS A 305 0.11 -26.83 2.61
CA LYS A 305 1.58 -26.87 2.60
C LYS A 305 2.16 -25.79 1.69
N HIS A 306 1.43 -25.43 0.67
CA HIS A 306 1.79 -24.42 -0.30
C HIS A 306 0.56 -23.60 -0.63
N SER A 307 0.71 -22.30 -0.64
CA SER A 307 -0.33 -21.37 -1.09
C SER A 307 0.29 -20.24 -1.87
N GLY A 308 -0.51 -19.54 -2.64
CA GLY A 308 -0.04 -18.40 -3.39
C GLY A 308 -1.18 -17.52 -3.85
N GLN A 309 -0.80 -16.34 -4.30
CA GLN A 309 -1.73 -15.38 -4.88
C GLN A 309 -1.06 -14.54 -5.95
N VAL A 310 -1.87 -14.06 -6.88
CA VAL A 310 -1.49 -13.09 -7.91
C VAL A 310 -2.55 -12.01 -7.94
N THR A 311 -2.11 -10.76 -8.01
CA THR A 311 -2.98 -9.60 -8.18
C THR A 311 -2.58 -8.80 -9.40
N VAL A 312 -3.56 -8.24 -10.08
CA VAL A 312 -3.35 -7.26 -11.15
C VAL A 312 -4.26 -6.08 -10.87
N ASP A 313 -3.72 -4.88 -10.88
CA ASP A 313 -4.48 -3.66 -10.60
C ASP A 313 -4.20 -2.54 -11.60
N LEU A 314 -5.23 -1.75 -11.85
CA LEU A 314 -5.20 -0.54 -12.65
C LEU A 314 -5.74 0.62 -11.82
N SER A 315 -4.93 1.65 -11.63
CA SER A 315 -5.34 2.89 -10.97
C SER A 315 -5.33 4.04 -11.97
N VAL A 316 -6.38 4.85 -11.94
CA VAL A 316 -6.49 6.07 -12.75
C VAL A 316 -6.88 7.20 -11.83
N GLY A 317 -6.14 8.30 -11.81
CA GLY A 317 -6.44 9.42 -10.93
C GLY A 317 -5.98 10.76 -11.48
N GLY A 318 -6.59 11.82 -11.01
CA GLY A 318 -6.22 13.20 -11.35
C GLY A 318 -7.40 14.15 -11.26
N ASN A 319 -7.10 15.40 -10.97
CA ASN A 319 -8.02 16.54 -10.95
C ASN A 319 -9.41 16.28 -10.35
N GLY A 320 -9.44 15.67 -9.19
CA GLY A 320 -10.68 15.49 -8.44
C GLY A 320 -11.34 14.13 -8.64
N PHE A 321 -10.72 13.20 -9.36
CA PHE A 321 -11.22 11.84 -9.44
C PHE A 321 -10.12 10.81 -9.16
N GLN A 322 -10.53 9.62 -8.70
CA GLN A 322 -9.70 8.45 -8.53
C GLN A 322 -10.53 7.20 -8.79
N ALA A 323 -9.95 6.27 -9.52
CA ALA A 323 -10.50 4.95 -9.75
C ALA A 323 -9.43 3.88 -9.52
N LEU A 324 -9.84 2.74 -8.99
CA LEU A 324 -9.04 1.54 -8.83
C LEU A 324 -9.89 0.34 -9.26
N ALA A 325 -9.36 -0.47 -10.16
CA ALA A 325 -9.89 -1.79 -10.42
C ALA A 325 -8.79 -2.81 -10.22
N TYR A 326 -9.08 -3.92 -9.54
CA TYR A 326 -8.12 -4.99 -9.39
C TYR A 326 -8.79 -6.35 -9.32
N GLY A 327 -8.05 -7.36 -9.75
CA GLY A 327 -8.40 -8.77 -9.60
C GLY A 327 -7.34 -9.51 -8.81
N THR A 328 -7.77 -10.44 -7.99
CA THR A 328 -6.93 -11.36 -7.22
C THR A 328 -7.30 -12.79 -7.55
N TRP A 329 -6.31 -13.63 -7.73
CA TRP A 329 -6.46 -15.09 -7.77
C TRP A 329 -5.58 -15.70 -6.71
N SER A 330 -6.18 -16.50 -5.83
CA SER A 330 -5.50 -17.17 -4.72
C SER A 330 -5.68 -18.68 -4.85
N TRP A 331 -4.71 -19.43 -4.38
CA TRP A 331 -4.75 -20.89 -4.37
C TRP A 331 -4.05 -21.47 -3.15
N ALA A 332 -4.50 -22.66 -2.73
CA ALA A 332 -3.94 -23.38 -1.60
C ALA A 332 -3.97 -24.90 -1.89
N ALA A 333 -2.90 -25.59 -1.55
CA ALA A 333 -2.80 -27.04 -1.70
C ALA A 333 -3.16 -27.74 -0.37
N VAL A 334 -4.45 -28.06 -0.21
CA VAL A 334 -5.02 -28.76 0.95
C VAL A 334 -5.53 -30.13 0.48
N GLY A 335 -4.63 -31.11 0.35
CA GLY A 335 -4.97 -32.41 -0.24
C GLY A 335 -5.30 -32.30 -1.73
N THR A 336 -6.33 -31.53 -2.08
CA THR A 336 -6.65 -31.07 -3.44
C THR A 336 -6.31 -29.60 -3.60
N LEU A 337 -6.10 -29.15 -4.84
CA LEU A 337 -5.90 -27.73 -5.12
C LEU A 337 -7.22 -26.98 -4.96
N GLN A 338 -7.26 -26.10 -3.99
CA GLN A 338 -8.35 -25.13 -3.80
C GLN A 338 -7.93 -23.80 -4.43
N SER A 339 -8.86 -23.11 -5.05
CA SER A 339 -8.60 -21.77 -5.61
C SER A 339 -9.82 -20.87 -5.44
N SER A 340 -9.56 -19.59 -5.27
CA SER A 340 -10.57 -18.55 -5.20
C SER A 340 -10.11 -17.35 -6.02
N TRP A 341 -11.04 -16.50 -6.41
CA TRP A 341 -10.72 -15.25 -7.07
C TRP A 341 -11.63 -14.11 -6.59
N GLY A 342 -11.15 -12.91 -6.72
CA GLY A 342 -11.88 -11.73 -6.34
C GLY A 342 -11.67 -10.61 -7.33
N PHE A 343 -12.65 -9.71 -7.39
CA PHE A 343 -12.61 -8.52 -8.22
C PHE A 343 -13.17 -7.32 -7.48
N VAL A 344 -12.50 -6.17 -7.60
CA VAL A 344 -12.95 -4.88 -7.07
C VAL A 344 -12.87 -3.85 -8.17
N ALA A 345 -13.91 -3.05 -8.28
CA ALA A 345 -13.91 -1.80 -9.02
C ALA A 345 -14.47 -0.69 -8.14
N GLN A 346 -13.69 0.35 -7.92
CA GLN A 346 -14.12 1.50 -7.11
C GLN A 346 -13.68 2.80 -7.76
N GLY A 347 -14.43 3.87 -7.51
CA GLY A 347 -14.08 5.19 -7.98
C GLY A 347 -14.80 6.29 -7.23
N GLY A 348 -14.15 7.44 -7.13
CA GLY A 348 -14.68 8.62 -6.47
C GLY A 348 -14.41 9.89 -7.27
N TYR A 349 -15.29 10.87 -7.10
CA TYR A 349 -15.21 12.15 -7.75
C TYR A 349 -15.58 13.28 -6.80
N PHE A 350 -14.76 14.33 -6.76
CA PHE A 350 -15.07 15.57 -6.06
C PHE A 350 -16.08 16.39 -6.87
N ILE A 351 -17.32 16.45 -6.43
CA ILE A 351 -18.35 17.32 -7.02
C ILE A 351 -17.88 18.77 -6.90
N PHE A 352 -17.45 19.15 -5.72
CA PHE A 352 -16.75 20.39 -5.41
C PHE A 352 -15.90 20.17 -4.14
N ASP A 353 -14.90 20.99 -3.91
CA ASP A 353 -14.18 20.97 -2.66
C ASP A 353 -15.08 21.53 -1.54
N PRO A 354 -15.25 20.82 -0.42
CA PRO A 354 -14.56 19.62 0.07
C PRO A 354 -15.34 18.29 -0.12
N TRP A 355 -16.30 18.17 -1.04
CA TRP A 355 -17.26 17.09 -1.11
C TRP A 355 -16.98 16.10 -2.24
N GLN A 356 -16.79 14.83 -1.88
CA GLN A 356 -16.54 13.71 -2.77
C GLN A 356 -17.68 12.68 -2.68
N VAL A 357 -18.10 12.13 -3.81
CA VAL A 357 -18.97 10.94 -3.88
C VAL A 357 -18.19 9.78 -4.45
N TYR A 358 -18.59 8.55 -4.09
CA TYR A 358 -17.92 7.35 -4.57
C TYR A 358 -18.85 6.15 -4.67
N ALA A 359 -18.37 5.16 -5.44
CA ALA A 359 -18.99 3.85 -5.53
C ALA A 359 -17.92 2.76 -5.54
N ARG A 360 -18.26 1.57 -5.02
CA ARG A 360 -17.45 0.35 -5.08
C ARG A 360 -18.35 -0.84 -5.38
N TYR A 361 -17.95 -1.65 -6.34
CA TYR A 361 -18.46 -2.99 -6.56
C TYR A 361 -17.37 -4.00 -6.25
N GLU A 362 -17.75 -5.08 -5.59
CA GLU A 362 -16.83 -6.14 -5.20
C GLU A 362 -17.47 -7.50 -5.39
N LEU A 363 -16.64 -8.48 -5.77
CA LEU A 363 -17.01 -9.85 -6.01
C LEU A 363 -15.93 -10.75 -5.42
N VAL A 364 -16.31 -11.74 -4.63
CA VAL A 364 -15.45 -12.84 -4.18
C VAL A 364 -16.10 -14.14 -4.62
N ASP A 365 -15.37 -14.92 -5.39
CA ASP A 365 -15.76 -16.28 -5.78
C ASP A 365 -14.83 -17.27 -5.06
N PRO A 366 -15.34 -18.05 -4.13
CA PRO A 366 -14.54 -19.05 -3.40
C PRO A 366 -14.13 -20.24 -4.25
N GLY A 367 -14.57 -20.31 -5.51
CA GLY A 367 -14.23 -21.37 -6.45
C GLY A 367 -14.67 -22.75 -5.96
N ASN A 368 -13.69 -23.62 -5.67
CA ASN A 368 -13.95 -24.98 -5.20
C ASN A 368 -13.77 -25.17 -3.68
N ILE A 369 -13.80 -24.11 -2.91
CA ILE A 369 -13.77 -24.20 -1.45
C ILE A 369 -15.17 -24.60 -0.97
N PRO A 370 -15.31 -25.75 -0.27
CA PRO A 370 -16.63 -26.23 0.20
C PRO A 370 -17.30 -25.21 1.12
N ASP A 371 -18.63 -25.20 1.09
CA ASP A 371 -19.51 -24.42 1.98
C ASP A 371 -19.36 -22.89 1.88
N LEU A 372 -18.56 -22.39 0.93
CA LEU A 372 -18.49 -20.97 0.61
C LEU A 372 -19.29 -20.66 -0.65
N ILE A 373 -19.99 -19.53 -0.64
CA ILE A 373 -20.77 -19.04 -1.76
C ILE A 373 -20.14 -17.79 -2.36
N THR A 374 -20.44 -17.54 -3.62
CA THR A 374 -20.03 -16.32 -4.29
C THR A 374 -20.65 -15.10 -3.62
N PHE A 375 -19.82 -14.13 -3.28
CA PHE A 375 -20.21 -12.92 -2.60
C PHE A 375 -20.16 -11.72 -3.55
N HIS A 376 -21.21 -10.91 -3.54
CA HIS A 376 -21.31 -9.67 -4.30
C HIS A 376 -21.73 -8.53 -3.40
N ALA A 377 -21.11 -7.38 -3.53
CA ALA A 377 -21.55 -6.19 -2.83
C ALA A 377 -21.43 -4.93 -3.69
N LEU A 378 -22.35 -4.02 -3.48
CA LEU A 378 -22.33 -2.66 -4.01
C LEU A 378 -22.34 -1.67 -2.86
N THR A 379 -21.35 -0.79 -2.80
CA THR A 379 -21.24 0.29 -1.83
C THR A 379 -21.34 1.63 -2.54
N LEU A 380 -22.14 2.53 -2.00
CA LEU A 380 -22.22 3.93 -2.42
C LEU A 380 -21.94 4.81 -1.21
N GLY A 381 -21.21 5.90 -1.39
CA GLY A 381 -20.90 6.76 -0.27
C GLY A 381 -20.44 8.16 -0.64
N THR A 382 -20.22 8.92 0.40
CA THR A 382 -19.74 10.30 0.30
C THR A 382 -18.73 10.59 1.40
N ASN A 383 -17.73 11.39 1.04
CA ASN A 383 -16.72 11.93 1.95
C ASN A 383 -16.80 13.45 1.98
N LEU A 384 -16.73 14.02 3.16
CA LEU A 384 -16.52 15.44 3.39
C LEU A 384 -15.14 15.64 4.04
N PHE A 385 -14.31 16.49 3.42
CA PHE A 385 -12.97 16.83 3.90
C PHE A 385 -12.96 18.28 4.41
N PRO A 386 -13.17 18.52 5.71
CA PRO A 386 -13.15 19.88 6.27
C PRO A 386 -11.84 20.64 5.97
N LEU A 387 -10.74 19.89 5.86
CA LEU A 387 -9.44 20.39 5.40
C LEU A 387 -9.15 19.78 4.01
N THR A 388 -9.35 20.58 2.95
CA THR A 388 -9.31 20.09 1.56
C THR A 388 -7.95 19.56 1.10
N TRP A 389 -6.90 19.88 1.83
CA TRP A 389 -5.52 19.51 1.54
C TRP A 389 -5.06 18.19 2.23
N THR A 390 -5.92 17.58 3.08
CA THR A 390 -5.55 16.38 3.85
C THR A 390 -6.69 15.37 4.00
N ASN A 391 -6.32 14.08 4.16
CA ASN A 391 -7.22 12.99 4.54
C ASN A 391 -7.32 12.81 6.07
N ARG A 392 -6.60 13.61 6.86
CA ARG A 392 -6.52 13.42 8.31
C ARG A 392 -7.83 13.70 9.02
N ILE A 393 -8.65 14.61 8.50
CA ILE A 393 -10.01 14.84 8.98
C ILE A 393 -10.96 14.51 7.83
N LYS A 394 -11.78 13.49 8.02
CA LYS A 394 -12.72 13.01 7.01
C LYS A 394 -14.00 12.55 7.71
N LEU A 395 -15.13 13.06 7.25
CA LEU A 395 -16.46 12.58 7.57
C LEU A 395 -16.95 11.73 6.39
N SER A 396 -17.37 10.51 6.66
CA SER A 396 -17.83 9.59 5.63
C SER A 396 -19.22 9.06 5.99
N VAL A 397 -20.07 8.97 4.97
CA VAL A 397 -21.35 8.26 5.04
C VAL A 397 -21.37 7.30 3.86
N GLU A 398 -21.56 6.02 4.11
CA GLU A 398 -21.72 5.02 3.06
C GLU A 398 -22.80 4.03 3.38
N GLY A 399 -23.50 3.58 2.35
CA GLY A 399 -24.45 2.50 2.41
C GLY A 399 -24.12 1.45 1.39
N GLY A 400 -24.50 0.22 1.66
CA GLY A 400 -24.25 -0.88 0.74
C GLY A 400 -25.31 -1.95 0.79
N LEU A 401 -25.31 -2.71 -0.28
CA LEU A 401 -26.14 -3.87 -0.49
C LEU A 401 -25.24 -5.07 -0.77
N LEU A 402 -25.40 -6.11 0.03
CA LEU A 402 -24.79 -7.42 -0.17
C LEU A 402 -25.86 -8.31 -0.81
N PHE A 403 -25.59 -8.80 -2.02
CA PHE A 403 -26.55 -9.60 -2.82
C PHE A 403 -26.52 -11.09 -2.48
N SER A 404 -25.66 -11.47 -1.53
CA SER A 404 -25.44 -12.86 -1.13
C SER A 404 -25.29 -12.96 0.38
N ALA A 405 -25.51 -14.14 0.91
CA ALA A 405 -25.18 -14.48 2.29
C ALA A 405 -23.70 -14.17 2.59
N VAL A 406 -23.42 -13.76 3.81
CA VAL A 406 -22.08 -13.39 4.26
C VAL A 406 -21.53 -14.50 5.13
N ASN A 407 -20.54 -15.24 4.62
CA ASN A 407 -19.87 -16.26 5.40
C ASN A 407 -19.10 -15.65 6.58
N GLN A 408 -19.01 -16.38 7.68
CA GLN A 408 -18.27 -15.94 8.89
C GLN A 408 -16.79 -15.63 8.63
N THR A 409 -16.17 -16.20 7.61
CA THR A 409 -14.80 -15.87 7.20
C THR A 409 -14.66 -14.45 6.66
N LEU A 410 -15.71 -13.86 6.11
CA LEU A 410 -15.76 -12.48 5.62
C LEU A 410 -16.17 -11.48 6.69
N VAL A 411 -16.70 -11.96 7.80
CA VAL A 411 -17.13 -11.12 8.92
C VAL A 411 -15.96 -10.99 9.88
N SER A 412 -15.47 -9.76 10.06
CA SER A 412 -14.45 -9.51 11.07
C SER A 412 -14.98 -9.92 12.47
N PRO A 413 -14.23 -10.72 13.24
CA PRO A 413 -14.62 -11.10 14.59
C PRO A 413 -14.98 -9.92 15.50
N ASN A 414 -14.43 -8.74 15.21
CA ASN A 414 -14.62 -7.53 15.99
C ASN A 414 -15.73 -6.61 15.44
N GLY A 415 -16.50 -7.06 14.46
CA GLY A 415 -17.61 -6.27 13.89
C GLY A 415 -17.19 -4.97 13.19
N ILE A 416 -15.90 -4.78 12.89
CA ILE A 416 -15.37 -3.53 12.31
C ILE A 416 -16.04 -3.22 10.98
N ILE A 417 -16.25 -4.25 10.13
CA ILE A 417 -16.90 -4.08 8.83
C ILE A 417 -18.40 -3.78 9.03
N GLY A 418 -19.02 -4.29 10.10
CA GLY A 418 -20.44 -4.13 10.38
C GLY A 418 -21.34 -4.99 9.52
N TRP A 419 -20.80 -6.03 8.89
CA TRP A 419 -21.59 -7.07 8.26
C TRP A 419 -21.97 -8.14 9.26
N LEU A 420 -23.13 -8.73 9.09
CA LEU A 420 -23.63 -9.78 9.95
C LEU A 420 -23.51 -11.13 9.24
N PRO A 421 -23.12 -12.22 9.91
CA PRO A 421 -23.15 -13.54 9.32
C PRO A 421 -24.59 -13.90 8.94
N ALA A 422 -24.77 -14.43 7.73
CA ALA A 422 -26.07 -14.87 7.23
C ALA A 422 -25.89 -16.09 6.35
N ASP A 423 -26.81 -17.04 6.46
CA ASP A 423 -26.80 -18.23 5.62
C ASP A 423 -27.51 -18.00 4.28
N GLU A 424 -28.48 -17.08 4.25
CA GLU A 424 -29.29 -16.76 3.08
C GLU A 424 -29.66 -15.25 3.06
N GLY A 425 -30.08 -14.77 1.89
CA GLY A 425 -30.70 -13.46 1.71
C GLY A 425 -29.71 -12.32 1.48
N ASN A 426 -30.26 -11.14 1.32
CA ASN A 426 -29.55 -9.91 1.14
C ASN A 426 -29.26 -9.25 2.49
N GLN A 427 -28.23 -8.44 2.51
CA GLN A 427 -27.93 -7.60 3.66
C GLN A 427 -27.77 -6.16 3.20
N TYR A 428 -28.29 -5.24 3.98
CA TYR A 428 -28.14 -3.81 3.81
C TYR A 428 -27.34 -3.25 4.98
N TYR A 429 -26.49 -2.28 4.72
CA TYR A 429 -25.77 -1.59 5.77
C TYR A 429 -25.69 -0.09 5.53
N LEU A 430 -25.52 0.66 6.61
CA LEU A 430 -25.22 2.08 6.59
C LEU A 430 -24.13 2.36 7.62
N ARG A 431 -23.13 3.15 7.25
CA ARG A 431 -22.01 3.52 8.12
C ARG A 431 -21.81 5.03 8.13
N PHE A 432 -21.58 5.54 9.33
CA PHE A 432 -21.18 6.93 9.56
C PHE A 432 -19.80 6.90 10.21
N GLN A 433 -18.82 7.54 9.65
CA GLN A 433 -17.47 7.53 10.19
C GLN A 433 -16.90 8.94 10.30
N LEU A 434 -16.37 9.24 11.48
CA LEU A 434 -15.46 10.36 11.70
C LEU A 434 -14.03 9.82 11.77
N GLN A 435 -13.19 10.31 10.88
CA GLN A 435 -11.75 10.11 10.93
C GLN A 435 -11.09 11.39 11.41
N PHE A 436 -10.21 11.25 12.39
CA PHE A 436 -9.41 12.36 12.91
C PHE A 436 -7.97 11.90 13.10
N GLY A 437 -7.00 12.69 12.63
CA GLY A 437 -5.58 12.40 12.78
C GLY A 437 -4.70 13.65 12.72
N PHE A 438 -3.53 13.51 13.22
CA PHE A 438 -2.50 14.56 13.20
C PHE A 438 -1.11 13.93 13.07
#